data_98844ec429109d1af54ba4f99f2b486d
#
_entry.id   98844ec429109d1af54ba4f99f2b486d
#
_cell.length_a   1.000
_cell.length_b   1.000
_cell.length_c   1.000
_cell.angle_alpha   90.00
_cell.angle_beta   90.00
_cell.angle_gamma   90.00
#
_symmetry.space_group_name_H-M   'P 1'
#
loop_
_entity.id
_entity.type
_entity.pdbx_description
1 polymer ?
#
loop_
_entity_poly.entity_id
_entity_poly.type
_entity_poly.pdbx_seq_one_letter_code
_entity_poly.pdbx_strand_id
1 'polypeptide(L)'
;MTATPIVKLTGDSLVAFVNDYMPLIERKEKSRTEMIKDAGYLNDNGTAAYTEFYTELLRAKGITPVLDSDAADVEYDDLSTDDQELYDKITDLLGEKWTHEETIEFMDELEDIGIETASQFEDAYEYTHDSWAAYAEKEFAEYFCIEVMNAQIPDIVLASVDWQDVWDHNLRYDFNAIETNNGTFFFRNI
;
A
#
# COMPACT_ATOMS: atom_id res chain seq x y z
N MET A 1 -0.24 -34.81 18.84
CA MET A 1 -0.75 -33.55 19.45
C MET A 1 -1.80 -33.02 18.53
N THR A 2 -3.07 -33.11 18.87
CA THR A 2 -4.17 -32.53 18.12
C THR A 2 -4.18 -31.03 18.40
N ALA A 3 -3.93 -30.22 17.37
CA ALA A 3 -4.06 -28.76 17.48
C ALA A 3 -5.50 -28.43 17.90
N THR A 4 -5.64 -27.68 18.98
CA THR A 4 -6.95 -27.16 19.39
C THR A 4 -7.44 -26.26 18.24
N PRO A 5 -8.67 -26.46 17.72
CA PRO A 5 -9.18 -25.59 16.66
C PRO A 5 -9.20 -24.16 17.18
N ILE A 6 -8.55 -23.25 16.46
CA ILE A 6 -8.62 -21.82 16.75
C ILE A 6 -10.05 -21.39 16.47
N VAL A 7 -10.78 -20.99 17.51
CA VAL A 7 -12.16 -20.51 17.37
C VAL A 7 -12.09 -19.06 16.85
N LYS A 8 -12.70 -18.82 15.70
CA LYS A 8 -12.80 -17.50 15.10
C LYS A 8 -13.70 -16.61 15.96
N LEU A 9 -13.17 -15.45 16.37
CA LEU A 9 -13.90 -14.45 17.14
C LEU A 9 -14.87 -13.66 16.23
N THR A 10 -16.07 -13.37 16.71
CA THR A 10 -17.07 -12.59 15.95
C THR A 10 -17.82 -11.63 16.89
N GLY A 11 -18.52 -10.65 16.34
CA GLY A 11 -19.36 -9.71 17.08
C GLY A 11 -18.63 -9.01 18.22
N ASP A 12 -19.32 -8.86 19.36
CA ASP A 12 -18.78 -8.14 20.52
C ASP A 12 -17.49 -8.76 21.07
N SER A 13 -17.28 -10.06 20.91
CA SER A 13 -16.06 -10.75 21.32
C SER A 13 -14.86 -10.31 20.49
N LEU A 14 -15.05 -10.06 19.20
CA LEU A 14 -14.03 -9.55 18.31
C LEU A 14 -13.68 -8.09 18.65
N VAL A 15 -14.69 -7.25 18.90
CA VAL A 15 -14.49 -5.85 19.29
C VAL A 15 -13.72 -5.75 20.62
N ALA A 16 -14.09 -6.53 21.62
CA ALA A 16 -13.40 -6.56 22.91
C ALA A 16 -11.94 -7.00 22.75
N PHE A 17 -11.71 -8.08 21.98
CA PHE A 17 -10.37 -8.58 21.70
C PHE A 17 -9.48 -7.52 21.01
N VAL A 18 -10.00 -6.82 19.99
CA VAL A 18 -9.25 -5.78 19.28
C VAL A 18 -8.90 -4.64 20.23
N ASN A 19 -9.83 -4.19 21.08
CA ASN A 19 -9.58 -3.13 22.05
C ASN A 19 -8.49 -3.51 23.07
N ASP A 20 -8.44 -4.77 23.50
CA ASP A 20 -7.41 -5.28 24.40
C ASP A 20 -6.05 -5.44 23.72
N TYR A 21 -6.05 -5.69 22.39
CA TYR A 21 -4.83 -5.93 21.62
C TYR A 21 -4.16 -4.66 21.12
N MET A 22 -4.94 -3.59 20.84
CA MET A 22 -4.43 -2.33 20.30
C MET A 22 -3.30 -1.71 21.15
N PRO A 23 -3.35 -1.68 22.50
CA PRO A 23 -2.24 -1.18 23.33
C PRO A 23 -0.93 -1.99 23.15
N LEU A 24 -1.00 -3.27 22.80
CA LEU A 24 0.18 -4.12 22.51
C LEU A 24 0.82 -3.73 21.18
N ILE A 25 -0.01 -3.41 20.17
CA ILE A 25 0.46 -2.92 18.88
C ILE A 25 1.14 -1.56 19.03
N GLU A 26 0.51 -0.62 19.75
CA GLU A 26 1.07 0.71 20.01
C GLU A 26 2.44 0.67 20.71
N ARG A 27 2.63 -0.31 21.62
CA ARG A 27 3.93 -0.53 22.28
C ARG A 27 4.92 -1.36 21.45
N LYS A 28 4.55 -1.74 20.23
CA LYS A 28 5.33 -2.62 19.32
C LYS A 28 5.65 -4.00 19.93
N GLU A 29 4.87 -4.46 20.88
CA GLU A 29 4.99 -5.80 21.49
C GLU A 29 4.37 -6.88 20.60
N LYS A 30 3.38 -6.48 19.78
CA LYS A 30 2.62 -7.31 18.85
C LYS A 30 2.38 -6.57 17.52
N SER A 31 2.11 -7.33 16.45
CA SER A 31 1.76 -6.80 15.14
C SER A 31 0.26 -6.95 14.83
N ARG A 32 -0.24 -6.18 13.85
CA ARG A 32 -1.61 -6.36 13.34
C ARG A 32 -1.82 -7.74 12.73
N THR A 33 -0.81 -8.29 12.06
CA THR A 33 -0.85 -9.64 11.49
C THR A 33 -1.05 -10.69 12.57
N GLU A 34 -0.34 -10.58 13.71
CA GLU A 34 -0.52 -11.48 14.84
C GLU A 34 -1.91 -11.33 15.46
N MET A 35 -2.42 -10.10 15.60
CA MET A 35 -3.78 -9.85 16.09
C MET A 35 -4.83 -10.58 15.24
N ILE A 36 -4.75 -10.46 13.93
CA ILE A 36 -5.70 -11.09 13.00
C ILE A 36 -5.64 -12.62 13.12
N LYS A 37 -4.44 -13.18 13.19
CA LYS A 37 -4.22 -14.62 13.37
C LYS A 37 -4.70 -15.11 14.73
N ASP A 38 -4.41 -14.38 15.80
CA ASP A 38 -4.82 -14.71 17.17
C ASP A 38 -6.37 -14.61 17.32
N ALA A 39 -7.02 -13.75 16.53
CA ALA A 39 -8.49 -13.68 16.44
C ALA A 39 -9.11 -14.83 15.62
N GLY A 40 -8.30 -15.70 15.03
CA GLY A 40 -8.75 -16.87 14.28
C GLY A 40 -9.05 -16.63 12.79
N TYR A 41 -8.61 -15.49 12.23
CA TYR A 41 -8.79 -15.17 10.82
C TYR A 41 -7.57 -15.59 10.01
N LEU A 42 -7.66 -16.76 9.39
CA LEU A 42 -6.60 -17.38 8.61
C LEU A 42 -7.12 -17.81 7.24
N ASN A 43 -6.35 -17.54 6.21
CA ASN A 43 -6.53 -18.13 4.89
C ASN A 43 -6.13 -19.63 4.89
N ASP A 44 -6.47 -20.36 3.86
CA ASP A 44 -6.17 -21.78 3.68
C ASP A 44 -4.66 -22.11 3.80
N ASN A 45 -3.80 -21.16 3.44
CA ASN A 45 -2.34 -21.27 3.54
C ASN A 45 -1.77 -20.85 4.91
N GLY A 46 -2.61 -20.49 5.90
CA GLY A 46 -2.22 -20.07 7.24
C GLY A 46 -1.73 -18.63 7.35
N THR A 47 -1.90 -17.81 6.31
CA THR A 47 -1.68 -16.36 6.37
C THR A 47 -2.87 -15.63 7.00
N ALA A 48 -2.69 -14.37 7.45
CA ALA A 48 -3.77 -13.59 8.02
C ALA A 48 -4.82 -13.22 6.96
N ALA A 49 -6.10 -13.44 7.28
CA ALA A 49 -7.23 -13.10 6.43
C ALA A 49 -7.72 -11.67 6.76
N TYR A 50 -7.05 -10.67 6.22
CA TYR A 50 -7.29 -9.25 6.53
C TYR A 50 -8.69 -8.81 6.17
N THR A 51 -9.11 -8.99 4.93
CA THR A 51 -10.43 -8.57 4.42
C THR A 51 -11.56 -9.14 5.28
N GLU A 52 -11.53 -10.44 5.54
CA GLU A 52 -12.55 -11.10 6.34
C GLU A 52 -12.59 -10.60 7.78
N PHE A 53 -11.41 -10.35 8.39
CA PHE A 53 -11.29 -9.81 9.73
C PHE A 53 -11.90 -8.39 9.83
N TYR A 54 -11.51 -7.48 8.95
CA TYR A 54 -12.01 -6.10 8.99
C TYR A 54 -13.48 -6.01 8.63
N THR A 55 -13.96 -6.81 7.68
CA THR A 55 -15.39 -6.92 7.35
C THR A 55 -16.21 -7.29 8.57
N GLU A 56 -15.81 -8.32 9.31
CA GLU A 56 -16.52 -8.74 10.52
C GLU A 56 -16.41 -7.71 11.65
N LEU A 57 -15.25 -7.08 11.81
CA LEU A 57 -15.06 -6.02 12.80
C LEU A 57 -15.96 -4.80 12.53
N LEU A 58 -16.11 -4.38 11.27
CA LEU A 58 -17.02 -3.31 10.88
C LEU A 58 -18.47 -3.68 11.18
N ARG A 59 -18.89 -4.90 10.80
CA ARG A 59 -20.23 -5.41 11.12
C ARG A 59 -20.50 -5.43 12.62
N ALA A 60 -19.54 -5.89 13.40
CA ALA A 60 -19.64 -5.93 14.87
C ALA A 60 -19.77 -4.52 15.49
N LYS A 61 -19.24 -3.49 14.85
CA LYS A 61 -19.38 -2.07 15.23
C LYS A 61 -20.66 -1.42 14.69
N GLY A 62 -21.53 -2.18 13.99
CA GLY A 62 -22.74 -1.67 13.37
C GLY A 62 -22.51 -0.80 12.13
N ILE A 63 -21.30 -0.87 11.58
CA ILE A 63 -20.94 -0.24 10.33
C ILE A 63 -21.18 -1.28 9.23
N THR A 64 -22.04 -0.97 8.27
CA THR A 64 -22.18 -1.82 7.09
C THR A 64 -20.90 -1.68 6.29
N PRO A 65 -20.06 -2.74 6.18
CA PRO A 65 -18.91 -2.64 5.31
C PRO A 65 -19.44 -2.46 3.88
N VAL A 66 -19.10 -1.36 3.26
CA VAL A 66 -19.15 -1.28 1.81
C VAL A 66 -17.96 -2.14 1.39
N LEU A 67 -18.24 -3.41 1.14
CA LEU A 67 -17.33 -4.21 0.36
C LEU A 67 -17.52 -3.64 -1.04
N ASP A 68 -16.55 -2.93 -1.52
CA ASP A 68 -16.47 -2.62 -2.93
C ASP A 68 -16.25 -3.95 -3.68
N SER A 69 -17.37 -4.71 -3.73
CA SER A 69 -17.46 -5.90 -4.59
C SER A 69 -17.62 -5.46 -6.05
N ASP A 70 -17.68 -4.17 -6.29
CA ASP A 70 -17.90 -3.61 -7.60
C ASP A 70 -16.61 -3.54 -8.44
N ALA A 71 -15.43 -3.51 -7.81
CA ALA A 71 -14.16 -3.54 -8.53
C ALA A 71 -13.86 -4.91 -9.19
N ALA A 72 -14.37 -5.99 -8.63
CA ALA A 72 -14.14 -7.35 -9.15
C ALA A 72 -14.98 -7.70 -10.40
N ASP A 73 -16.00 -6.90 -10.73
CA ASP A 73 -16.93 -7.16 -11.84
C ASP A 73 -16.80 -6.15 -13.00
N VAL A 74 -15.81 -5.22 -12.96
CA VAL A 74 -15.56 -4.30 -14.08
C VAL A 74 -14.72 -5.03 -15.12
N GLU A 75 -15.32 -5.40 -16.24
CA GLU A 75 -14.59 -5.99 -17.37
C GLU A 75 -13.88 -4.87 -18.15
N TYR A 76 -12.70 -5.17 -18.74
CA TYR A 76 -11.94 -4.21 -19.53
C TYR A 76 -12.79 -3.52 -20.63
N ASP A 77 -13.70 -4.25 -21.27
CA ASP A 77 -14.59 -3.74 -22.33
C ASP A 77 -15.65 -2.76 -21.81
N ASP A 78 -15.91 -2.73 -20.50
CA ASP A 78 -16.85 -1.81 -19.83
C ASP A 78 -16.19 -0.48 -19.41
N LEU A 79 -14.85 -0.41 -19.44
CA LEU A 79 -14.11 0.81 -19.17
C LEU A 79 -14.35 1.87 -20.25
N SER A 80 -14.30 3.14 -19.86
CA SER A 80 -14.26 4.24 -20.83
C SER A 80 -13.00 4.18 -21.69
N THR A 81 -12.99 4.89 -22.82
CA THR A 81 -11.80 4.92 -23.69
C THR A 81 -10.57 5.46 -22.97
N ASP A 82 -10.75 6.50 -22.14
CA ASP A 82 -9.66 7.11 -21.39
C ASP A 82 -9.13 6.16 -20.30
N ASP A 83 -10.03 5.42 -19.64
CA ASP A 83 -9.66 4.40 -18.66
C ASP A 83 -8.98 3.19 -19.30
N GLN A 84 -9.41 2.78 -20.50
CA GLN A 84 -8.71 1.71 -21.26
C GLN A 84 -7.29 2.14 -21.65
N GLU A 85 -7.08 3.38 -22.06
CA GLU A 85 -5.75 3.92 -22.38
C GLU A 85 -4.88 3.96 -21.11
N LEU A 86 -5.43 4.36 -19.96
CA LEU A 86 -4.72 4.34 -18.68
C LEU A 86 -4.40 2.90 -18.23
N TYR A 87 -5.37 2.01 -18.32
CA TYR A 87 -5.21 0.57 -18.02
C TYR A 87 -4.08 -0.06 -18.84
N ASP A 88 -4.10 0.15 -20.16
CA ASP A 88 -3.06 -0.37 -21.08
C ASP A 88 -1.68 0.19 -20.71
N LYS A 89 -1.62 1.47 -20.33
CA LYS A 89 -0.36 2.11 -19.93
C LYS A 89 0.21 1.51 -18.64
N ILE A 90 -0.66 1.27 -17.67
CA ILE A 90 -0.28 0.61 -16.40
C ILE A 90 0.22 -0.82 -16.69
N THR A 91 -0.52 -1.59 -17.46
CA THR A 91 -0.16 -2.98 -17.78
C THR A 91 1.12 -3.08 -18.62
N ASP A 92 1.36 -2.15 -19.53
CA ASP A 92 2.61 -2.07 -20.29
C ASP A 92 3.82 -1.79 -19.37
N LEU A 93 3.65 -0.93 -18.36
CA LEU A 93 4.69 -0.59 -17.40
C LEU A 93 4.98 -1.75 -16.43
N LEU A 94 3.93 -2.41 -15.94
CA LEU A 94 4.01 -3.39 -14.86
C LEU A 94 4.21 -4.82 -15.37
N GLY A 95 3.88 -5.06 -16.65
CA GLY A 95 3.99 -6.35 -17.29
C GLY A 95 3.02 -7.40 -16.72
N GLU A 96 3.28 -8.68 -17.00
CA GLU A 96 2.42 -9.82 -16.64
C GLU A 96 2.31 -10.09 -15.11
N LYS A 97 2.80 -9.21 -14.26
CA LYS A 97 2.86 -9.41 -12.81
C LYS A 97 1.56 -9.08 -12.09
N TRP A 98 0.70 -8.29 -12.72
CA TRP A 98 -0.53 -7.80 -12.12
C TRP A 98 -1.75 -8.51 -12.71
N THR A 99 -2.70 -8.79 -11.85
CA THR A 99 -4.02 -9.26 -12.25
C THR A 99 -4.85 -8.08 -12.73
N HIS A 100 -5.96 -8.37 -13.42
CA HIS A 100 -6.93 -7.36 -13.81
C HIS A 100 -7.46 -6.59 -12.58
N GLU A 101 -7.84 -7.29 -11.52
CA GLU A 101 -8.33 -6.72 -10.27
C GLU A 101 -7.30 -5.75 -9.63
N GLU A 102 -6.03 -6.16 -9.53
CA GLU A 102 -4.96 -5.29 -9.00
C GLU A 102 -4.75 -4.04 -9.87
N THR A 103 -4.94 -4.14 -11.18
CA THR A 103 -4.83 -2.98 -12.08
C THR A 103 -5.99 -2.00 -11.86
N ILE A 104 -7.22 -2.48 -11.72
CA ILE A 104 -8.40 -1.64 -11.42
C ILE A 104 -8.23 -0.95 -10.06
N GLU A 105 -7.86 -1.70 -9.01
CA GLU A 105 -7.60 -1.12 -7.69
C GLU A 105 -6.52 -0.02 -7.75
N PHE A 106 -5.49 -0.22 -8.56
CA PHE A 106 -4.43 0.78 -8.72
C PHE A 106 -4.92 2.04 -9.48
N MET A 107 -5.83 1.88 -10.44
CA MET A 107 -6.47 3.02 -11.12
C MET A 107 -7.31 3.86 -10.15
N ASP A 108 -8.04 3.23 -9.23
CA ASP A 108 -8.80 3.93 -8.19
C ASP A 108 -7.87 4.73 -7.27
N GLU A 109 -6.72 4.16 -6.87
CA GLU A 109 -5.72 4.87 -6.06
C GLU A 109 -5.05 6.02 -6.83
N LEU A 110 -4.88 5.90 -8.15
CA LEU A 110 -4.39 6.99 -9.01
C LEU A 110 -5.40 8.14 -9.09
N GLU A 111 -6.70 7.84 -9.19
CA GLU A 111 -7.76 8.85 -9.16
C GLU A 111 -7.74 9.64 -7.85
N ASP A 112 -7.52 8.99 -6.70
CA ASP A 112 -7.42 9.62 -5.39
C ASP A 112 -6.27 10.65 -5.30
N ILE A 113 -5.24 10.51 -6.12
CA ILE A 113 -4.12 11.47 -6.22
C ILE A 113 -4.22 12.40 -7.44
N GLY A 114 -5.34 12.37 -8.17
CA GLY A 114 -5.65 13.26 -9.29
C GLY A 114 -5.08 12.82 -10.64
N ILE A 115 -4.71 11.54 -10.78
CA ILE A 115 -4.23 10.96 -12.05
C ILE A 115 -5.37 10.12 -12.67
N GLU A 116 -6.05 10.68 -13.66
CA GLU A 116 -7.23 10.11 -14.28
C GLU A 116 -7.01 9.69 -15.75
N THR A 117 -5.84 10.01 -16.32
CA THR A 117 -5.54 9.73 -17.74
C THR A 117 -4.15 9.18 -17.95
N ALA A 118 -3.96 8.43 -19.04
CA ALA A 118 -2.66 7.90 -19.44
C ALA A 118 -1.57 8.98 -19.56
N SER A 119 -1.93 10.18 -20.05
CA SER A 119 -0.99 11.31 -20.17
C SER A 119 -0.56 11.85 -18.81
N GLN A 120 -1.49 12.00 -17.86
CA GLN A 120 -1.18 12.44 -16.50
C GLN A 120 -0.30 11.39 -15.80
N PHE A 121 -0.60 10.11 -16.01
CA PHE A 121 0.22 9.01 -15.48
C PHE A 121 1.66 9.08 -16.01
N GLU A 122 1.86 9.26 -17.32
CA GLU A 122 3.19 9.39 -17.93
C GLU A 122 3.96 10.61 -17.39
N ASP A 123 3.26 11.73 -17.22
CA ASP A 123 3.87 12.98 -16.77
C ASP A 123 4.23 12.95 -15.26
N ALA A 124 3.44 12.23 -14.45
CA ALA A 124 3.61 12.18 -12.99
C ALA A 124 4.46 11.02 -12.52
N TYR A 125 4.43 9.86 -13.19
CA TYR A 125 5.14 8.67 -12.76
C TYR A 125 6.66 8.87 -12.80
N GLU A 126 7.29 8.64 -11.66
CA GLU A 126 8.74 8.75 -11.53
C GLU A 126 9.41 7.37 -11.51
N TYR A 127 9.12 6.57 -10.48
CA TYR A 127 9.74 5.26 -10.29
C TYR A 127 8.95 4.35 -9.36
N THR A 128 9.34 3.06 -9.36
CA THR A 128 8.92 2.07 -8.35
C THR A 128 10.11 1.67 -7.51
N HIS A 129 9.96 1.71 -6.19
CA HIS A 129 10.97 1.33 -5.21
C HIS A 129 10.42 0.40 -4.15
N ASP A 130 11.31 -0.27 -3.41
CA ASP A 130 10.93 -1.17 -2.32
C ASP A 130 10.38 -0.43 -1.10
N SER A 131 10.68 0.86 -0.96
CA SER A 131 10.22 1.70 0.17
C SER A 131 10.40 3.18 -0.10
N TRP A 132 9.74 4.02 0.70
CA TRP A 132 9.92 5.47 0.70
C TRP A 132 11.35 5.89 1.00
N ALA A 133 12.02 5.20 1.94
CA ALA A 133 13.42 5.45 2.25
C ALA A 133 14.34 5.18 1.06
N ALA A 134 14.10 4.08 0.32
CA ALA A 134 14.87 3.76 -0.89
C ALA A 134 14.68 4.80 -2.00
N TYR A 135 13.45 5.30 -2.16
CA TYR A 135 13.16 6.40 -3.08
C TYR A 135 13.87 7.69 -2.64
N ALA A 136 13.77 8.07 -1.35
CA ALA A 136 14.41 9.25 -0.81
C ALA A 136 15.92 9.22 -0.97
N GLU A 137 16.57 8.06 -0.75
CA GLU A 137 18.01 7.89 -0.96
C GLU A 137 18.41 8.16 -2.40
N LYS A 138 17.64 7.62 -3.36
CA LYS A 138 17.88 7.81 -4.79
C LYS A 138 17.65 9.26 -5.20
N GLU A 139 16.50 9.82 -4.84
CA GLU A 139 16.11 11.18 -5.23
C GLU A 139 17.01 12.24 -4.57
N PHE A 140 17.47 11.99 -3.35
CA PHE A 140 18.48 12.85 -2.73
C PHE A 140 19.71 12.99 -3.62
N ALA A 141 20.16 11.92 -4.27
CA ALA A 141 21.29 11.98 -5.20
C ALA A 141 20.95 12.79 -6.48
N GLU A 142 19.73 12.71 -7.00
CA GLU A 142 19.34 13.33 -8.26
C GLU A 142 18.88 14.79 -8.10
N TYR A 143 18.09 15.12 -7.08
CA TYR A 143 17.45 16.43 -6.93
C TYR A 143 18.20 17.40 -6.01
N PHE A 144 18.76 16.88 -4.92
CA PHE A 144 19.38 17.74 -3.90
C PHE A 144 20.88 17.83 -4.03
N CYS A 145 21.50 17.02 -4.89
CA CYS A 145 22.89 16.67 -4.72
C CYS A 145 23.80 16.80 -5.91
N ILE A 146 23.38 17.38 -7.03
CA ILE A 146 24.39 17.66 -8.08
C ILE A 146 25.55 18.48 -7.50
N GLU A 147 25.27 19.44 -6.60
CA GLU A 147 26.31 20.21 -5.91
C GLU A 147 26.96 19.44 -4.76
N VAL A 148 26.19 18.63 -4.01
CA VAL A 148 26.67 17.88 -2.86
C VAL A 148 27.36 16.58 -3.28
N MET A 149 26.89 15.89 -4.34
CA MET A 149 27.60 14.76 -4.96
C MET A 149 28.95 15.18 -5.56
N ASN A 150 29.05 16.39 -6.12
CA ASN A 150 30.29 16.96 -6.53
C ASN A 150 31.24 17.29 -5.35
N ALA A 151 30.70 17.41 -4.14
CA ALA A 151 31.49 17.63 -2.92
C ALA A 151 32.05 16.33 -2.31
N GLN A 152 31.82 15.16 -2.94
CA GLN A 152 32.29 13.85 -2.49
C GLN A 152 31.97 13.56 -1.03
N ILE A 153 30.67 13.52 -0.70
CA ILE A 153 30.22 13.13 0.65
C ILE A 153 30.70 11.70 0.93
N PRO A 154 31.42 11.48 2.04
CA PRO A 154 31.86 10.13 2.38
C PRO A 154 30.69 9.16 2.57
N ASP A 155 30.81 7.93 2.07
CA ASP A 155 29.80 6.89 2.18
C ASP A 155 29.29 6.67 3.61
N ILE A 156 30.17 6.84 4.61
CA ILE A 156 29.80 6.73 6.03
C ILE A 156 28.78 7.79 6.46
N VAL A 157 28.80 8.97 5.83
CA VAL A 157 27.82 10.03 6.11
C VAL A 157 26.50 9.68 5.47
N LEU A 158 26.49 9.24 4.22
CA LEU A 158 25.29 8.81 3.51
C LEU A 158 24.63 7.62 4.20
N ALA A 159 25.43 6.63 4.66
CA ALA A 159 24.95 5.50 5.42
C ALA A 159 24.38 5.85 6.82
N SER A 160 24.61 7.08 7.28
CA SER A 160 24.09 7.57 8.57
C SER A 160 22.84 8.43 8.43
N VAL A 161 22.37 8.68 7.21
CA VAL A 161 21.15 9.45 6.94
C VAL A 161 19.92 8.58 7.22
N ASP A 162 18.96 9.13 7.96
CA ASP A 162 17.63 8.54 8.07
C ASP A 162 16.80 8.94 6.84
N TRP A 163 16.81 8.09 5.83
CA TRP A 163 16.12 8.33 4.56
C TRP A 163 14.60 8.37 4.70
N GLN A 164 14.04 7.69 5.71
CA GLN A 164 12.63 7.81 6.03
C GLN A 164 12.29 9.22 6.54
N ASP A 165 13.15 9.78 7.37
CA ASP A 165 13.00 11.16 7.86
C ASP A 165 13.11 12.19 6.73
N VAL A 166 13.97 11.93 5.73
CA VAL A 166 14.07 12.76 4.51
C VAL A 166 12.77 12.73 3.72
N TRP A 167 12.15 11.54 3.54
CA TRP A 167 10.84 11.43 2.92
C TRP A 167 9.79 12.19 3.71
N ASP A 168 9.65 11.91 4.99
CA ASP A 168 8.58 12.43 5.85
C ASP A 168 8.60 13.97 6.00
N HIS A 169 9.78 14.58 5.93
CA HIS A 169 9.92 16.01 6.15
C HIS A 169 10.19 16.85 4.89
N ASN A 170 10.49 16.20 3.76
CA ASN A 170 10.84 16.92 2.53
C ASN A 170 10.04 16.40 1.32
N LEU A 171 10.28 15.15 0.89
CA LEU A 171 9.82 14.68 -0.42
C LEU A 171 8.31 14.46 -0.51
N ARG A 172 7.67 14.01 0.56
CA ARG A 172 6.22 13.74 0.58
C ARG A 172 5.33 14.95 0.26
N TYR A 173 5.88 16.15 0.22
CA TYR A 173 5.13 17.35 -0.15
C TYR A 173 5.15 17.62 -1.66
N ASP A 174 6.12 17.04 -2.35
CA ASP A 174 6.29 17.19 -3.80
C ASP A 174 5.91 15.92 -4.57
N PHE A 175 5.75 14.80 -3.85
CA PHE A 175 5.43 13.49 -4.43
C PHE A 175 4.31 12.79 -3.67
N ASN A 176 3.50 12.02 -4.41
CA ASN A 176 2.58 11.03 -3.88
C ASN A 176 3.23 9.64 -3.97
N ALA A 177 2.81 8.74 -3.09
CA ALA A 177 3.29 7.37 -3.10
C ALA A 177 2.12 6.39 -2.89
N ILE A 178 2.01 5.40 -3.78
CA ILE A 178 1.02 4.32 -3.71
C ILE A 178 1.76 3.03 -3.36
N GLU A 179 1.41 2.44 -2.22
CA GLU A 179 1.98 1.17 -1.75
C GLU A 179 1.16 0.00 -2.28
N THR A 180 1.84 -0.93 -2.96
CA THR A 180 1.23 -2.15 -3.48
C THR A 180 1.98 -3.39 -3.01
N ASN A 181 1.45 -4.58 -3.31
CA ASN A 181 2.15 -5.84 -3.06
C ASN A 181 3.45 -6.00 -3.88
N ASN A 182 3.62 -5.22 -4.93
CA ASN A 182 4.74 -5.29 -5.87
C ASN A 182 5.76 -4.15 -5.71
N GLY A 183 5.61 -3.31 -4.70
CA GLY A 183 6.47 -2.17 -4.39
C GLY A 183 5.70 -0.88 -4.16
N THR A 184 6.42 0.20 -3.95
CA THR A 184 5.86 1.54 -3.77
C THR A 184 6.09 2.35 -5.04
N PHE A 185 5.02 2.87 -5.61
CA PHE A 185 5.02 3.69 -6.83
C PHE A 185 5.02 5.16 -6.44
N PHE A 186 5.89 5.94 -7.07
CA PHE A 186 6.07 7.35 -6.77
C PHE A 186 5.64 8.22 -7.93
N PHE A 187 4.87 9.26 -7.63
CA PHE A 187 4.30 10.20 -8.58
C PHE A 187 4.60 11.62 -8.15
N ARG A 188 5.03 12.45 -9.09
CA ARG A 188 5.16 13.89 -8.85
C ARG A 188 3.76 14.51 -8.72
N ASN A 189 3.58 15.42 -7.80
CA ASN A 189 2.36 16.21 -7.70
C ASN A 189 2.17 17.04 -8.97
N ILE A 190 1.01 16.91 -9.63
CA ILE A 190 0.63 17.60 -10.86
C ILE A 190 -0.40 18.71 -10.59
#